data_08f9ab646a2a1601203799dce57db4d9
#
_entry.id   08f9ab646a2a1601203799dce57db4d9
#
_cell.length_a   1.000
_cell.length_b   1.000
_cell.length_c   1.000
_cell.angle_alpha   90.00
_cell.angle_beta   90.00
_cell.angle_gamma   90.00
#
_symmetry.space_group_name_H-M   'P 1'
#
loop_
_entity.id
_entity.type
_entity.pdbx_description
1 polymer ?
#
loop_
_entity_poly.entity_id
_entity_poly.type
_entity_poly.pdbx_seq_one_letter_code
_entity_poly.pdbx_strand_id
1 'polypeptide(L)'
;LLDFGIAKLLEPGEATELTASDMRVMSPMYAAPEQFRGEPITTATDVYALGLLLYELLTGQLPHGRRDSPSGVAQAVADDATQRPSQLGEKSRAGRIDAELDTIVLKALALEPERRYRSAAALAEDLQRYREGRPIRAKPDTLSYRLAKFV
;
A
#
# COMPACT_ATOMS: atom_id res chain seq x y z
N LEU A 1 8.96 9.25 11.75
CA LEU A 1 7.79 10.13 11.96
C LEU A 1 6.46 9.44 11.78
N LEU A 2 6.40 8.33 11.04
CA LEU A 2 5.25 7.44 10.95
C LEU A 2 5.11 6.52 12.19
N ASP A 3 6.15 6.39 12.99
CA ASP A 3 6.22 5.44 14.12
C ASP A 3 5.39 5.86 15.34
N PHE A 4 5.10 7.15 15.51
CA PHE A 4 4.39 7.63 16.70
C PHE A 4 2.92 7.24 16.78
N GLY A 5 2.22 7.12 15.65
CA GLY A 5 0.83 6.65 15.60
C GLY A 5 0.72 5.13 15.76
N ILE A 6 1.69 4.39 15.26
CA ILE A 6 1.73 2.93 15.21
C ILE A 6 2.11 2.34 16.56
N ALA A 7 3.09 2.92 17.28
CA ALA A 7 3.53 2.45 18.59
C ALA A 7 2.40 2.47 19.64
N LYS A 8 1.50 3.43 19.56
CA LYS A 8 0.34 3.56 20.46
C LYS A 8 -0.75 2.53 20.19
N LEU A 9 -0.76 1.95 18.97
CA LEU A 9 -1.76 0.99 18.51
C LEU A 9 -1.34 -0.47 18.76
N LEU A 10 -0.07 -0.71 19.13
CA LEU A 10 0.47 -2.04 19.35
C LEU A 10 0.52 -2.45 20.84
N GLU A 11 0.03 -1.63 21.76
CA GLU A 11 -0.08 -2.05 23.16
C GLU A 11 -1.17 -3.12 23.31
N PRO A 12 -0.82 -4.31 23.83
CA PRO A 12 -1.78 -5.39 24.00
C PRO A 12 -2.73 -5.06 25.15
N GLY A 13 -3.98 -4.82 24.87
CA GLY A 13 -5.00 -4.76 25.92
C GLY A 13 -6.23 -3.88 25.69
N GLU A 14 -6.24 -3.03 24.70
CA GLU A 14 -7.45 -2.23 24.42
C GLU A 14 -7.75 -2.26 22.93
N ALA A 15 -8.85 -2.93 22.58
CA ALA A 15 -9.53 -2.69 21.32
C ALA A 15 -10.09 -1.28 21.38
N THR A 16 -9.24 -0.29 21.19
CA THR A 16 -9.64 1.11 21.17
C THR A 16 -10.35 1.34 19.85
N GLU A 17 -11.67 1.49 19.91
CA GLU A 17 -12.40 2.12 18.81
C GLU A 17 -11.70 3.44 18.52
N LEU A 18 -11.12 3.57 17.32
CA LEU A 18 -10.55 4.82 16.85
C LEU A 18 -11.64 5.89 16.89
N THR A 19 -11.59 6.74 17.89
CA THR A 19 -12.52 7.87 17.98
C THR A 19 -12.24 8.86 16.85
N ALA A 20 -13.21 9.66 16.49
CA ALA A 20 -13.04 10.73 15.50
C ALA A 20 -11.87 11.69 15.85
N SER A 21 -11.44 11.71 17.12
CA SER A 21 -10.24 12.43 17.58
C SER A 21 -8.94 11.76 17.15
N ASP A 22 -8.87 10.43 17.14
CA ASP A 22 -7.68 9.68 16.75
C ASP A 22 -7.45 9.79 15.24
N MET A 23 -8.52 9.87 14.46
CA MET A 23 -8.44 10.13 13.01
C MET A 23 -7.94 11.53 12.66
N ARG A 24 -8.04 12.49 13.59
CA ARG A 24 -7.48 13.86 13.40
C ARG A 24 -5.97 13.92 13.56
N VAL A 25 -5.38 12.98 14.29
CA VAL A 25 -3.93 12.90 14.52
C VAL A 25 -3.21 12.20 13.37
N MET A 26 -3.91 11.34 12.63
CA MET A 26 -3.37 10.67 11.44
C MET A 26 -3.72 11.48 10.20
N SER A 27 -2.75 11.65 9.29
CA SER A 27 -3.05 12.24 7.99
C SER A 27 -4.04 11.33 7.25
N PRO A 28 -5.29 11.75 6.98
CA PRO A 28 -6.30 10.88 6.36
C PRO A 28 -5.90 10.41 4.97
N MET A 29 -4.96 11.10 4.33
CA MET A 29 -4.44 10.78 3.01
C MET A 29 -3.69 9.44 2.93
N TYR A 30 -3.17 8.95 4.06
CA TYR A 30 -2.43 7.68 4.16
C TYR A 30 -3.18 6.61 4.93
N ALA A 31 -4.45 6.87 5.29
CA ALA A 31 -5.26 5.93 6.03
C ALA A 31 -5.73 4.76 5.13
N ALA A 32 -5.71 3.55 5.69
CA ALA A 32 -6.20 2.36 5.03
C ALA A 32 -7.74 2.28 5.07
N PRO A 33 -8.37 1.50 4.15
CA PRO A 33 -9.82 1.36 4.09
C PRO A 33 -10.47 0.97 5.43
N GLU A 34 -9.85 0.03 6.16
CA GLU A 34 -10.33 -0.44 7.47
C GLU A 34 -10.35 0.67 8.52
N GLN A 35 -9.44 1.64 8.42
CA GLN A 35 -9.42 2.79 9.35
C GLN A 35 -10.63 3.70 9.16
N PHE A 36 -11.08 3.89 7.91
CA PHE A 36 -12.30 4.64 7.62
C PHE A 36 -13.57 3.91 8.07
N ARG A 37 -13.53 2.57 8.11
CA ARG A 37 -14.66 1.73 8.55
C ARG A 37 -14.67 1.47 10.06
N GLY A 38 -13.65 1.91 10.79
CA GLY A 38 -13.52 1.61 12.23
C GLY A 38 -13.24 0.14 12.50
N GLU A 39 -12.68 -0.58 11.53
CA GLU A 39 -12.28 -1.98 11.66
C GLU A 39 -10.94 -2.12 12.40
N PRO A 40 -10.61 -3.31 12.93
CA PRO A 40 -9.34 -3.52 13.65
C PRO A 40 -8.11 -3.18 12.80
N ILE A 41 -7.17 -2.46 13.40
CA ILE A 41 -5.89 -2.13 12.80
C ILE A 41 -4.93 -3.31 13.01
N THR A 42 -4.26 -3.72 11.92
CA THR A 42 -3.33 -4.82 11.91
C THR A 42 -2.03 -4.43 11.20
N THR A 43 -1.08 -5.36 11.15
CA THR A 43 0.15 -5.19 10.33
C THR A 43 -0.16 -4.94 8.85
N ALA A 44 -1.30 -5.44 8.35
CA ALA A 44 -1.75 -5.18 6.98
C ALA A 44 -2.13 -3.70 6.75
N THR A 45 -2.54 -2.99 7.80
CA THR A 45 -2.78 -1.53 7.76
C THR A 45 -1.47 -0.78 7.47
N ASP A 46 -0.37 -1.18 8.11
CA ASP A 46 0.95 -0.61 7.87
C ASP A 46 1.44 -0.89 6.46
N VAL A 47 1.18 -2.09 5.95
CA VAL A 47 1.51 -2.46 4.56
C VAL A 47 0.79 -1.55 3.57
N TYR A 48 -0.49 -1.24 3.81
CA TYR A 48 -1.24 -0.30 2.96
C TYR A 48 -0.61 1.10 2.96
N ALA A 49 -0.28 1.63 4.13
CA ALA A 49 0.38 2.94 4.25
C ALA A 49 1.73 2.96 3.53
N LEU A 50 2.54 1.90 3.66
CA LEU A 50 3.78 1.74 2.92
C LEU A 50 3.54 1.65 1.40
N GLY A 51 2.48 0.99 0.98
CA GLY A 51 2.05 0.93 -0.42
C GLY A 51 1.72 2.32 -0.98
N LEU A 52 1.02 3.15 -0.21
CA LEU A 52 0.74 4.54 -0.60
C LEU A 52 2.02 5.37 -0.73
N LEU A 53 2.94 5.25 0.23
CA LEU A 53 4.24 5.93 0.17
C LEU A 53 5.05 5.49 -1.05
N LEU A 54 5.08 4.19 -1.32
CA LEU A 54 5.78 3.65 -2.49
C LEU A 54 5.16 4.17 -3.79
N TYR A 55 3.83 4.17 -3.88
CA TYR A 55 3.11 4.73 -5.01
C TYR A 55 3.47 6.20 -5.25
N GLU A 56 3.45 6.99 -4.18
CA GLU A 56 3.79 8.42 -4.24
C GLU A 56 5.27 8.66 -4.61
N LEU A 57 6.18 7.85 -4.08
CA LEU A 57 7.61 7.93 -4.46
C LEU A 57 7.82 7.62 -5.94
N LEU A 58 7.11 6.66 -6.48
CA LEU A 58 7.23 6.25 -7.89
C LEU A 58 6.58 7.25 -8.84
N THR A 59 5.42 7.78 -8.49
CA THR A 59 4.58 8.55 -9.41
C THR A 59 4.56 10.05 -9.12
N GLY A 60 4.96 10.46 -7.92
CA GLY A 60 4.87 11.83 -7.46
C GLY A 60 3.48 12.27 -6.99
N GLN A 61 2.52 11.35 -6.94
CA GLN A 61 1.14 11.61 -6.50
C GLN A 61 0.54 10.40 -5.79
N LEU A 62 -0.50 10.64 -5.00
CA LEU A 62 -1.28 9.56 -4.38
C LEU A 62 -2.27 8.95 -5.37
N PRO A 63 -2.61 7.65 -5.27
CA PRO A 63 -3.52 6.97 -6.19
C PRO A 63 -4.92 7.60 -6.24
N HIS A 64 -5.35 8.18 -5.12
CA HIS A 64 -6.66 8.82 -5.00
C HIS A 64 -6.64 10.33 -5.28
N GLY A 65 -5.49 10.85 -5.69
CA GLY A 65 -5.27 12.28 -5.82
C GLY A 65 -5.29 13.02 -4.47
N ARG A 66 -5.11 14.33 -4.51
CA ARG A 66 -5.29 15.17 -3.31
C ARG A 66 -6.78 15.38 -3.05
N ARG A 67 -7.24 14.99 -1.90
CA ARG A 67 -8.60 15.22 -1.41
C ARG A 67 -8.54 16.06 -0.14
N ASP A 68 -9.36 17.08 -0.08
CA ASP A 68 -9.34 18.06 1.02
C ASP A 68 -10.17 17.59 2.23
N SER A 69 -10.87 16.45 2.11
CA SER A 69 -11.69 15.92 3.19
C SER A 69 -11.49 14.42 3.40
N PRO A 70 -11.57 13.94 4.66
CA PRO A 70 -11.52 12.51 4.97
C PRO A 70 -12.59 11.69 4.24
N SER A 71 -13.79 12.23 4.09
CA SER A 71 -14.89 11.58 3.38
C SER A 71 -14.61 11.43 1.88
N GLY A 72 -13.96 12.42 1.26
CA GLY A 72 -13.54 12.35 -0.13
C GLY A 72 -12.46 11.29 -0.36
N VAL A 73 -11.53 11.15 0.57
CA VAL A 73 -10.52 10.07 0.54
C VAL A 73 -11.19 8.71 0.71
N ALA A 74 -12.06 8.56 1.71
CA ALA A 74 -12.78 7.32 1.96
C ALA A 74 -13.60 6.86 0.75
N GLN A 75 -14.28 7.77 0.08
CA GLN A 75 -15.05 7.47 -1.14
C GLN A 75 -14.12 7.03 -2.27
N ALA A 76 -13.04 7.73 -2.51
CA ALA A 76 -12.09 7.39 -3.57
C ALA A 76 -11.42 6.03 -3.33
N VAL A 77 -11.15 5.68 -2.06
CA VAL A 77 -10.65 4.37 -1.67
C VAL A 77 -11.71 3.29 -1.91
N ALA A 78 -12.97 3.57 -1.58
CA ALA A 78 -14.07 2.60 -1.78
C ALA A 78 -14.36 2.31 -3.25
N ASP A 79 -14.14 3.28 -4.14
CA ASP A 79 -14.38 3.13 -5.58
C ASP A 79 -13.34 2.22 -6.28
N ASP A 80 -12.31 1.76 -5.56
CA ASP A 80 -11.26 0.83 -6.03
C ASP A 80 -10.65 1.20 -7.40
N ALA A 81 -10.53 2.47 -7.67
CA ALA A 81 -10.01 2.98 -8.93
C ALA A 81 -8.48 3.24 -8.89
N THR A 82 -7.73 2.38 -8.19
CA THR A 82 -6.27 2.53 -8.09
C THR A 82 -5.61 2.30 -9.45
N GLN A 83 -5.21 3.38 -10.07
CA GLN A 83 -4.49 3.32 -11.34
C GLN A 83 -3.09 2.70 -11.14
N ARG A 84 -2.65 1.88 -12.09
CA ARG A 84 -1.31 1.30 -12.06
C ARG A 84 -0.25 2.40 -12.16
N PRO A 85 0.82 2.37 -11.35
CA PRO A 85 1.90 3.33 -11.44
C PRO A 85 2.47 3.49 -12.86
N SER A 86 2.62 2.39 -13.61
CA SER A 86 3.13 2.40 -14.99
C SER A 86 2.23 3.16 -15.98
N GLN A 87 0.93 3.28 -15.70
CA GLN A 87 -0.02 3.98 -16.56
C GLN A 87 0.05 5.50 -16.45
N LEU A 88 0.77 6.03 -15.48
CA LEU A 88 0.97 7.46 -15.32
C LEU A 88 2.02 8.05 -16.29
N GLY A 89 2.66 7.19 -17.07
CA GLY A 89 3.54 7.58 -18.18
C GLY A 89 4.70 8.49 -17.77
N GLU A 90 4.95 9.53 -18.57
CA GLU A 90 6.06 10.49 -18.37
C GLU A 90 6.02 11.27 -17.04
N LYS A 91 4.94 11.16 -16.28
CA LYS A 91 4.79 11.78 -14.96
C LYS A 91 5.49 10.99 -13.85
N SER A 92 6.01 9.81 -14.15
CA SER A 92 6.72 8.98 -13.17
C SER A 92 8.09 9.58 -12.83
N ARG A 93 8.33 9.77 -11.53
CA ARG A 93 9.64 10.22 -11.01
C ARG A 93 10.72 9.14 -11.08
N ALA A 94 10.33 7.89 -11.10
CA ALA A 94 11.23 6.74 -11.03
C ALA A 94 11.70 6.25 -12.41
N GLY A 95 11.34 6.95 -13.49
CA GLY A 95 11.60 6.47 -14.84
C GLY A 95 10.61 5.40 -15.26
N ARG A 96 11.09 4.36 -15.95
CA ARG A 96 10.22 3.30 -16.44
C ARG A 96 9.79 2.37 -15.30
N ILE A 97 8.52 2.40 -14.98
CA ILE A 97 7.88 1.46 -14.04
C ILE A 97 7.37 0.25 -14.83
N ASP A 98 7.80 -0.94 -14.45
CA ASP A 98 7.38 -2.17 -15.12
C ASP A 98 6.20 -2.87 -14.42
N ALA A 99 5.68 -3.91 -15.07
CA ALA A 99 4.52 -4.65 -14.59
C ALA A 99 4.76 -5.40 -13.26
N GLU A 100 6.00 -5.71 -12.92
CA GLU A 100 6.31 -6.36 -11.64
C GLU A 100 6.18 -5.38 -10.48
N LEU A 101 6.69 -4.18 -10.67
CA LEU A 101 6.59 -3.12 -9.67
C LEU A 101 5.13 -2.68 -9.47
N ASP A 102 4.35 -2.59 -10.57
CA ASP A 102 2.89 -2.42 -10.48
C ASP A 102 2.24 -3.49 -9.60
N THR A 103 2.62 -4.76 -9.82
CA THR A 103 2.06 -5.89 -9.07
C THR A 103 2.37 -5.81 -7.59
N ILE A 104 3.59 -5.43 -7.22
CA ILE A 104 3.99 -5.24 -5.81
C ILE A 104 3.15 -4.14 -5.17
N VAL A 105 3.07 -2.98 -5.82
CA VAL A 105 2.34 -1.82 -5.30
C VAL A 105 0.86 -2.12 -5.16
N LEU A 106 0.22 -2.68 -6.19
CA LEU A 106 -1.21 -2.98 -6.17
C LEU A 106 -1.56 -4.05 -5.13
N LYS A 107 -0.66 -5.02 -4.89
CA LYS A 107 -0.86 -5.99 -3.80
C LYS A 107 -0.83 -5.31 -2.44
N ALA A 108 0.11 -4.39 -2.20
CA ALA A 108 0.16 -3.64 -0.95
C ALA A 108 -1.10 -2.78 -0.75
N LEU A 109 -1.69 -2.28 -1.83
CA LEU A 109 -2.87 -1.42 -1.84
C LEU A 109 -4.21 -2.16 -2.01
N ALA A 110 -4.23 -3.48 -1.88
CA ALA A 110 -5.49 -4.24 -1.94
C ALA A 110 -6.46 -3.75 -0.86
N LEU A 111 -7.76 -3.64 -1.21
CA LEU A 111 -8.79 -3.14 -0.27
C LEU A 111 -8.95 -4.08 0.92
N GLU A 112 -8.95 -5.37 0.66
CA GLU A 112 -9.05 -6.39 1.69
C GLU A 112 -7.66 -6.64 2.33
N PRO A 113 -7.52 -6.49 3.66
CA PRO A 113 -6.25 -6.70 4.36
C PRO A 113 -5.61 -8.07 4.10
N GLU A 114 -6.43 -9.11 3.94
CA GLU A 114 -5.98 -10.50 3.74
C GLU A 114 -5.29 -10.69 2.37
N ARG A 115 -5.57 -9.84 1.41
CA ARG A 115 -4.98 -9.88 0.06
C ARG A 115 -3.67 -9.13 -0.05
N ARG A 116 -3.30 -8.37 0.97
CA ARG A 116 -2.04 -7.63 1.04
C ARG A 116 -0.87 -8.56 1.44
N TYR A 117 0.32 -8.00 1.54
CA TYR A 117 1.42 -8.67 2.20
C TYR A 117 1.12 -8.86 3.68
N ARG A 118 1.58 -9.98 4.26
CA ARG A 118 1.35 -10.30 5.67
C ARG A 118 2.09 -9.38 6.64
N SER A 119 3.16 -8.74 6.17
CA SER A 119 4.00 -7.86 6.97
C SER A 119 4.78 -6.89 6.09
N ALA A 120 5.30 -5.82 6.69
CA ALA A 120 6.24 -4.92 6.03
C ALA A 120 7.51 -5.66 5.56
N ALA A 121 7.97 -6.67 6.31
CA ALA A 121 9.12 -7.50 5.93
C ALA A 121 8.84 -8.30 4.65
N ALA A 122 7.63 -8.82 4.46
CA ALA A 122 7.25 -9.54 3.24
C ALA A 122 7.20 -8.62 2.02
N LEU A 123 6.73 -7.38 2.17
CA LEU A 123 6.78 -6.35 1.13
C LEU A 123 8.24 -6.00 0.79
N ALA A 124 9.07 -5.79 1.80
CA ALA A 124 10.50 -5.47 1.63
C ALA A 124 11.24 -6.60 0.90
N GLU A 125 10.94 -7.85 1.22
CA GLU A 125 11.53 -9.01 0.54
C GLU A 125 11.19 -9.03 -0.96
N ASP A 126 9.96 -8.74 -1.32
CA ASP A 126 9.55 -8.69 -2.75
C ASP A 126 10.21 -7.51 -3.49
N LEU A 127 10.34 -6.36 -2.85
CA LEU A 127 11.09 -5.23 -3.41
C LEU A 127 12.57 -5.57 -3.60
N GLN A 128 13.17 -6.30 -2.67
CA GLN A 128 14.55 -6.77 -2.79
C GLN A 128 14.69 -7.77 -3.95
N ARG A 129 13.78 -8.74 -4.06
CA ARG A 129 13.73 -9.68 -5.17
C ARG A 129 13.63 -8.96 -6.52
N TYR A 130 12.77 -7.97 -6.62
CA TYR A 130 12.64 -7.14 -7.80
C TYR A 130 13.96 -6.45 -8.16
N ARG A 131 14.62 -5.82 -7.20
CA ARG A 131 15.93 -5.16 -7.42
C ARG A 131 17.04 -6.12 -7.87
N GLU A 132 17.00 -7.36 -7.40
CA GLU A 132 17.97 -8.42 -7.72
C GLU A 132 17.60 -9.17 -9.02
N GLY A 133 16.54 -8.80 -9.70
CA GLY A 133 16.05 -9.50 -10.89
C GLY A 133 15.52 -10.91 -10.61
N ARG A 134 15.15 -11.22 -9.37
CA ARG A 134 14.60 -12.51 -8.95
C ARG A 134 13.07 -12.50 -9.05
N PRO A 135 12.45 -13.68 -9.28
CA PRO A 135 10.97 -13.76 -9.28
C PRO A 135 10.36 -13.21 -8.02
N ILE A 136 9.39 -12.31 -8.15
CA ILE A 136 8.63 -11.75 -7.02
C ILE A 136 7.55 -12.73 -6.55
N ARG A 137 7.24 -12.72 -5.26
CA ARG A 137 6.20 -13.59 -4.68
C ARG A 137 4.78 -13.09 -4.92
N ALA A 138 4.62 -11.80 -5.25
CA ALA A 138 3.31 -11.23 -5.54
C ALA A 138 2.66 -11.79 -6.80
N LYS A 139 3.46 -12.28 -7.76
CA LYS A 139 2.95 -12.97 -8.96
C LYS A 139 2.75 -14.45 -8.71
N PRO A 140 1.66 -15.04 -9.26
CA PRO A 140 1.48 -16.48 -9.27
C PRO A 140 2.69 -17.16 -9.93
N ASP A 141 3.08 -18.31 -9.40
CA ASP A 141 4.15 -19.16 -9.92
C ASP A 141 3.74 -19.78 -11.27
N THR A 142 3.69 -18.97 -12.32
CA THR A 142 3.53 -19.50 -13.67
C THR A 142 4.89 -19.87 -14.22
N LEU A 143 5.00 -21.08 -14.80
CA LEU A 143 6.23 -21.59 -15.44
C LEU A 143 6.83 -20.58 -16.44
N SER A 144 5.96 -19.90 -17.20
CA SER A 144 6.38 -18.88 -18.18
C SER A 144 7.05 -17.67 -17.50
N TYR A 145 6.57 -17.23 -16.36
CA TYR A 145 7.15 -16.12 -15.62
C TYR A 145 8.52 -16.48 -15.02
N ARG A 146 8.64 -17.69 -14.45
CA ARG A 146 9.91 -18.17 -13.91
C ARG A 146 10.97 -18.35 -15.00
N LEU A 147 10.58 -18.92 -16.15
CA LEU A 147 11.48 -19.09 -17.28
C LEU A 147 11.99 -17.76 -17.83
N ALA A 148 11.13 -16.74 -17.93
CA ALA A 148 11.52 -15.42 -18.40
C ALA A 148 12.55 -14.74 -17.48
N LYS A 149 12.60 -15.08 -16.20
CA LYS A 149 13.57 -14.55 -15.24
C LYS A 149 14.91 -15.30 -15.22
N PHE A 150 14.94 -16.55 -15.68
CA PHE A 150 16.14 -17.38 -15.68
C PHE A 150 16.86 -17.44 -17.04
N VAL A 151 16.30 -16.76 -18.04
CA VAL A 151 16.91 -16.66 -19.38
C VAL A 151 17.63 -15.30 -19.59
#